data_bc3df7eb58b88640c521b2d80fd773c4
#
_entry.id   bc3df7eb58b88640c521b2d80fd773c4
#
_cell.length_a   1.000
_cell.length_b   1.000
_cell.length_c   1.000
_cell.angle_alpha   90.00
_cell.angle_beta   90.00
_cell.angle_gamma   90.00
#
_symmetry.space_group_name_H-M   'P 1'
#
loop_
_entity.id
_entity.type
_entity.pdbx_description
1 polymer ?
#
loop_
_entity_poly.entity_id
_entity_poly.type
_entity_poly.pdbx_seq_one_letter_code
_entity_poly.pdbx_strand_id
1 'polypeptide(L)'
;MKKSATREKKYFARYKKPLVEFPNLIENQLVSFNWLVESGLKEVFKEFSPINDKKKKKFQLDFTSFSLGEPKFDEEYTKINKLTYEGQLKARVKLLNKSIGTSKEQEIFMADVPLMTKHGTFIINGVERVIVPQLTRSFGVFFTEQESKGRRYFGAKIIPARGVWIE
;
A
#
# COMPACT_ATOMS: atom_id res chain seq x y z
N MET A 1 16.73 -37.94 3.83
CA MET A 1 15.84 -36.92 4.45
C MET A 1 16.09 -36.87 5.95
N LYS A 2 16.80 -35.87 6.47
CA LYS A 2 17.03 -35.71 7.91
C LYS A 2 15.71 -35.11 8.49
N LYS A 3 15.06 -35.86 9.39
CA LYS A 3 13.92 -35.35 10.17
C LYS A 3 14.42 -34.15 10.97
N SER A 4 13.85 -32.97 10.70
CA SER A 4 14.01 -31.77 11.53
C SER A 4 13.58 -32.13 12.95
N ALA A 5 14.51 -32.11 13.88
CA ALA A 5 14.18 -32.30 15.29
C ALA A 5 13.31 -31.14 15.75
N THR A 6 12.04 -31.43 16.01
CA THR A 6 11.10 -30.47 16.58
C THR A 6 11.64 -30.05 17.94
N ARG A 7 12.11 -28.80 18.07
CA ARG A 7 12.58 -28.27 19.36
C ARG A 7 11.43 -28.25 20.34
N GLU A 8 11.58 -28.93 21.47
CA GLU A 8 10.59 -28.87 22.54
C GLU A 8 10.47 -27.43 23.07
N LYS A 9 9.23 -26.93 23.15
CA LYS A 9 8.96 -25.63 23.77
C LYS A 9 9.21 -25.71 25.26
N LYS A 10 10.15 -24.89 25.78
CA LYS A 10 10.37 -24.73 27.21
C LYS A 10 9.50 -23.60 27.77
N TYR A 11 8.75 -23.90 28.82
CA TYR A 11 7.91 -22.92 29.52
C TYR A 11 8.61 -22.50 30.82
N PHE A 12 8.94 -21.23 30.94
CA PHE A 12 9.60 -20.67 32.13
C PHE A 12 8.57 -19.99 33.07
N ALA A 13 7.31 -19.88 32.65
CA ALA A 13 6.23 -19.32 33.42
C ALA A 13 5.46 -20.40 34.20
N ARG A 14 4.69 -19.97 35.23
CA ARG A 14 3.84 -20.82 36.03
C ARG A 14 2.81 -21.63 35.23
N TYR A 15 2.39 -21.10 34.08
CA TYR A 15 1.39 -21.71 33.22
C TYR A 15 2.04 -22.36 31.99
N LYS A 16 1.65 -23.60 31.68
CA LYS A 16 2.12 -24.34 30.50
C LYS A 16 1.54 -23.81 29.19
N LYS A 17 0.39 -23.14 29.27
CA LYS A 17 -0.25 -22.49 28.11
C LYS A 17 -0.25 -20.98 28.36
N PRO A 18 0.00 -20.16 27.33
CA PRO A 18 -0.16 -18.72 27.45
C PRO A 18 -1.62 -18.38 27.80
N LEU A 19 -1.84 -17.42 28.69
CA LEU A 19 -3.18 -16.94 29.05
C LEU A 19 -3.84 -16.16 27.90
N VAL A 20 -3.01 -15.54 27.07
CA VAL A 20 -3.42 -14.78 25.88
C VAL A 20 -2.54 -15.23 24.72
N GLU A 21 -3.13 -15.38 23.55
CA GLU A 21 -2.38 -15.67 22.33
C GLU A 21 -1.45 -14.51 22.01
N PHE A 22 -0.24 -14.84 21.53
CA PHE A 22 0.72 -13.82 21.14
C PHE A 22 0.23 -13.13 19.87
N PRO A 23 0.11 -11.78 19.85
CA PRO A 23 -0.38 -11.08 18.67
C PRO A 23 0.59 -11.24 17.49
N ASN A 24 0.05 -11.22 16.28
CA ASN A 24 0.84 -11.21 15.06
C ASN A 24 1.47 -9.82 14.88
N LEU A 25 2.77 -9.70 15.17
CA LEU A 25 3.49 -8.41 15.14
C LEU A 25 3.69 -7.83 13.73
N ILE A 26 3.51 -8.64 12.69
CA ILE A 26 3.63 -8.22 11.29
C ILE A 26 2.28 -8.07 10.59
N GLU A 27 1.18 -8.23 11.31
CA GLU A 27 -0.17 -8.18 10.75
C GLU A 27 -0.43 -6.86 10.01
N ASN A 28 0.01 -5.74 10.61
CA ASN A 28 -0.20 -4.42 10.04
C ASN A 28 0.46 -4.26 8.66
N GLN A 29 1.67 -4.78 8.48
CA GLN A 29 2.37 -4.74 7.19
C GLN A 29 1.64 -5.60 6.15
N LEU A 30 1.28 -6.83 6.51
CA LEU A 30 0.61 -7.76 5.60
C LEU A 30 -0.77 -7.25 5.18
N VAL A 31 -1.58 -6.80 6.14
CA VAL A 31 -2.92 -6.26 5.87
C VAL A 31 -2.85 -5.00 5.00
N SER A 32 -1.92 -4.09 5.30
CA SER A 32 -1.73 -2.87 4.51
C SER A 32 -1.33 -3.16 3.07
N PHE A 33 -0.42 -4.11 2.84
CA PHE A 33 -0.01 -4.49 1.49
C PHE A 33 -1.13 -5.21 0.73
N ASN A 34 -1.84 -6.12 1.38
CA ASN A 34 -2.99 -6.80 0.76
C ASN A 34 -4.08 -5.79 0.38
N TRP A 35 -4.38 -4.84 1.26
CA TRP A 35 -5.31 -3.75 0.93
C TRP A 35 -4.85 -2.93 -0.28
N LEU A 36 -3.54 -2.61 -0.37
CA LEU A 36 -2.98 -1.90 -1.52
C LEU A 36 -3.25 -2.66 -2.82
N VAL A 37 -2.98 -3.97 -2.83
CA VAL A 37 -3.15 -4.81 -4.02
C VAL A 37 -4.63 -5.00 -4.38
N GLU A 38 -5.49 -5.24 -3.40
CA GLU A 38 -6.91 -5.56 -3.63
C GLU A 38 -7.78 -4.33 -3.92
N SER A 39 -7.52 -3.23 -3.21
CA SER A 39 -8.37 -2.04 -3.20
C SER A 39 -7.63 -0.76 -3.60
N GLY A 40 -6.45 -0.50 -3.04
CA GLY A 40 -5.72 0.75 -3.25
C GLY A 40 -5.36 1.00 -4.70
N LEU A 41 -4.89 -0.01 -5.42
CA LEU A 41 -4.62 0.12 -6.86
C LEU A 41 -5.88 0.44 -7.66
N LYS A 42 -7.04 -0.12 -7.29
CA LYS A 42 -8.33 0.19 -7.94
C LYS A 42 -8.71 1.65 -7.75
N GLU A 43 -8.53 2.15 -6.53
CA GLU A 43 -8.83 3.56 -6.22
C GLU A 43 -7.95 4.50 -7.04
N VAL A 44 -6.64 4.23 -7.11
CA VAL A 44 -5.69 5.01 -7.90
C VAL A 44 -6.07 5.01 -9.38
N PHE A 45 -6.29 3.85 -9.98
CA PHE A 45 -6.69 3.79 -11.40
C PHE A 45 -8.03 4.47 -11.66
N LYS A 46 -8.98 4.40 -10.74
CA LYS A 46 -10.26 5.09 -10.84
C LYS A 46 -10.14 6.61 -10.75
N GLU A 47 -9.23 7.11 -9.91
CA GLU A 47 -8.98 8.54 -9.75
C GLU A 47 -8.40 9.16 -11.03
N PHE A 48 -7.47 8.44 -11.69
CA PHE A 48 -6.84 8.91 -12.93
C PHE A 48 -7.65 8.62 -14.19
N SER A 49 -8.67 7.78 -14.13
CA SER A 49 -9.54 7.45 -15.26
C SER A 49 -10.80 8.32 -15.28
N PRO A 50 -11.23 8.84 -16.41
CA PRO A 50 -10.61 8.80 -17.74
C PRO A 50 -9.56 9.88 -17.99
N ILE A 51 -8.49 9.53 -18.72
CA ILE A 51 -7.52 10.52 -19.21
C ILE A 51 -8.03 11.03 -20.56
N ASN A 52 -8.25 12.34 -20.65
CA ASN A 52 -8.75 12.98 -21.86
C ASN A 52 -7.68 13.87 -22.49
N ASP A 53 -7.76 14.08 -23.82
CA ASP A 53 -6.95 15.09 -24.48
C ASP A 53 -7.31 16.51 -23.98
N LYS A 54 -6.41 17.49 -24.19
CA LYS A 54 -6.58 18.87 -23.68
C LYS A 54 -7.92 19.51 -24.06
N LYS A 55 -8.49 19.16 -25.19
CA LYS A 55 -9.77 19.69 -25.67
C LYS A 55 -10.94 18.74 -25.40
N LYS A 56 -10.71 17.56 -24.80
CA LYS A 56 -11.70 16.49 -24.54
C LYS A 56 -12.51 16.05 -25.77
N LYS A 57 -12.01 16.31 -26.99
CA LYS A 57 -12.76 16.15 -28.23
C LYS A 57 -12.38 14.92 -29.05
N LYS A 58 -11.12 14.48 -28.98
CA LYS A 58 -10.61 13.44 -29.90
C LYS A 58 -10.39 12.10 -29.23
N PHE A 59 -9.65 12.07 -28.13
CA PHE A 59 -9.21 10.82 -27.49
C PHE A 59 -9.59 10.78 -26.02
N GLN A 60 -9.96 9.58 -25.59
CA GLN A 60 -10.17 9.24 -24.19
C GLN A 60 -9.50 7.90 -23.92
N LEU A 61 -8.72 7.83 -22.83
CA LEU A 61 -8.08 6.61 -22.36
C LEU A 61 -8.70 6.22 -21.03
N ASP A 62 -9.25 5.02 -20.96
CA ASP A 62 -9.86 4.47 -19.77
C ASP A 62 -9.06 3.26 -19.28
N PHE A 63 -8.81 3.16 -17.97
CA PHE A 63 -8.27 1.98 -17.33
C PHE A 63 -9.43 1.06 -16.94
N THR A 64 -9.49 -0.13 -17.55
CA THR A 64 -10.60 -1.08 -17.32
C THR A 64 -10.29 -2.10 -16.24
N SER A 65 -9.06 -2.58 -16.19
CA SER A 65 -8.61 -3.55 -15.18
C SER A 65 -7.10 -3.48 -15.03
N PHE A 66 -6.60 -4.06 -13.94
CA PHE A 66 -5.16 -4.25 -13.74
C PHE A 66 -4.90 -5.66 -13.23
N SER A 67 -3.67 -6.12 -13.39
CA SER A 67 -3.18 -7.38 -12.85
C SER A 67 -1.76 -7.19 -12.32
N LEU A 68 -1.50 -7.73 -11.15
CA LEU A 68 -0.16 -7.82 -10.57
C LEU A 68 0.30 -9.26 -10.74
N GLY A 69 1.39 -9.43 -11.50
CA GLY A 69 1.96 -10.74 -11.79
C GLY A 69 2.69 -11.33 -10.59
N GLU A 70 2.91 -12.63 -10.63
CA GLU A 70 3.75 -13.33 -9.69
C GLU A 70 5.23 -12.96 -9.87
N PRO A 71 6.04 -13.10 -8.81
CA PRO A 71 7.47 -12.82 -8.89
C PRO A 71 8.17 -13.79 -9.85
N LYS A 72 9.16 -13.30 -10.58
CA LYS A 72 9.95 -14.10 -11.53
C LYS A 72 10.88 -15.11 -10.82
N PHE A 73 11.31 -14.77 -9.62
CA PHE A 73 12.31 -15.51 -8.86
C PHE A 73 11.84 -15.69 -7.41
N ASP A 74 12.31 -16.74 -6.77
CA ASP A 74 12.08 -17.01 -5.36
C ASP A 74 12.83 -16.01 -4.46
N GLU A 75 12.39 -15.88 -3.21
CA GLU A 75 12.96 -14.96 -2.21
C GLU A 75 14.46 -15.19 -1.99
N GLU A 76 14.89 -16.48 -1.84
CA GLU A 76 16.30 -16.81 -1.62
C GLU A 76 17.17 -16.50 -2.83
N TYR A 77 16.72 -16.87 -4.02
CA TYR A 77 17.41 -16.57 -5.26
C TYR A 77 17.60 -15.08 -5.46
N THR A 78 16.55 -14.30 -5.16
CA THR A 78 16.55 -12.83 -5.25
C THR A 78 17.59 -12.22 -4.32
N LYS A 79 17.71 -12.71 -3.08
CA LYS A 79 18.71 -12.24 -2.10
C LYS A 79 20.14 -12.53 -2.55
N ILE A 80 20.41 -13.76 -2.98
CA ILE A 80 21.75 -14.22 -3.38
C ILE A 80 22.25 -13.43 -4.60
N ASN A 81 21.38 -13.23 -5.58
CA ASN A 81 21.72 -12.56 -6.84
C ASN A 81 21.56 -11.04 -6.82
N LYS A 82 21.30 -10.46 -5.65
CA LYS A 82 21.13 -9.00 -5.46
C LYS A 82 20.04 -8.39 -6.37
N LEU A 83 18.97 -9.14 -6.59
CA LEU A 83 17.81 -8.72 -7.37
C LEU A 83 16.72 -8.10 -6.47
N THR A 84 15.69 -7.55 -7.10
CA THR A 84 14.47 -7.10 -6.42
C THR A 84 13.37 -8.16 -6.57
N TYR A 85 12.70 -8.48 -5.46
CA TYR A 85 11.55 -9.37 -5.45
C TYR A 85 10.33 -8.58 -5.89
N GLU A 86 9.94 -8.74 -7.16
CA GLU A 86 8.97 -7.87 -7.82
C GLU A 86 8.04 -8.64 -8.75
N GLY A 87 6.84 -8.12 -8.92
CA GLY A 87 5.85 -8.58 -9.88
C GLY A 87 5.55 -7.51 -10.91
N GLN A 88 5.18 -7.92 -12.12
CA GLN A 88 4.81 -7.00 -13.18
C GLN A 88 3.39 -6.48 -12.99
N LEU A 89 3.23 -5.18 -12.83
CA LEU A 89 1.94 -4.52 -12.88
C LEU A 89 1.58 -4.25 -14.34
N LYS A 90 0.48 -4.82 -14.77
CA LYS A 90 -0.10 -4.62 -16.11
C LYS A 90 -1.48 -4.00 -15.96
N ALA A 91 -1.84 -3.14 -16.88
CA ALA A 91 -3.16 -2.54 -16.94
C ALA A 91 -3.80 -2.79 -18.31
N ARG A 92 -5.08 -3.10 -18.32
CA ARG A 92 -5.87 -3.14 -19.52
C ARG A 92 -6.48 -1.76 -19.76
N VAL A 93 -6.17 -1.20 -20.90
CA VAL A 93 -6.59 0.15 -21.27
C VAL A 93 -7.48 0.11 -22.49
N LYS A 94 -8.47 0.99 -22.52
CA LYS A 94 -9.36 1.21 -23.66
C LYS A 94 -9.14 2.62 -24.18
N LEU A 95 -8.61 2.72 -25.39
CA LEU A 95 -8.47 3.97 -26.10
C LEU A 95 -9.72 4.19 -26.97
N LEU A 96 -10.47 5.24 -26.68
CA LEU A 96 -11.63 5.66 -27.46
C LEU A 96 -11.25 6.85 -28.35
N ASN A 97 -11.40 6.69 -29.66
CA ASN A 97 -11.33 7.80 -30.63
C ASN A 97 -12.75 8.36 -30.85
N LYS A 98 -13.06 9.47 -30.23
CA LYS A 98 -14.38 10.11 -30.32
C LYS A 98 -14.71 10.68 -31.72
N SER A 99 -13.68 11.00 -32.51
CA SER A 99 -13.87 11.55 -33.83
C SER A 99 -14.38 10.50 -34.84
N ILE A 100 -13.95 9.25 -34.68
CA ILE A 100 -14.25 8.15 -35.59
C ILE A 100 -15.21 7.14 -34.96
N GLY A 101 -15.44 7.24 -33.61
CA GLY A 101 -16.27 6.30 -32.87
C GLY A 101 -15.64 4.91 -32.65
N THR A 102 -14.32 4.76 -32.88
CA THR A 102 -13.62 3.49 -32.76
C THR A 102 -13.00 3.36 -31.35
N SER A 103 -13.00 2.15 -30.81
CA SER A 103 -12.31 1.82 -29.57
C SER A 103 -11.33 0.69 -29.78
N LYS A 104 -10.17 0.77 -29.14
CA LYS A 104 -9.16 -0.29 -29.11
C LYS A 104 -8.80 -0.59 -27.66
N GLU A 105 -8.81 -1.87 -27.31
CA GLU A 105 -8.37 -2.35 -26.02
C GLU A 105 -7.02 -3.05 -26.14
N GLN A 106 -6.15 -2.80 -25.16
CA GLN A 106 -4.83 -3.42 -25.11
C GLN A 106 -4.38 -3.55 -23.65
N GLU A 107 -3.66 -4.63 -23.36
CA GLU A 107 -2.93 -4.77 -22.11
C GLU A 107 -1.55 -4.12 -22.27
N ILE A 108 -1.20 -3.26 -21.30
CA ILE A 108 0.07 -2.54 -21.28
C ILE A 108 0.82 -2.84 -19.98
N PHE A 109 2.14 -2.92 -20.09
CA PHE A 109 3.03 -2.95 -18.94
C PHE A 109 3.09 -1.55 -18.33
N MET A 110 2.92 -1.47 -17.00
CA MET A 110 2.98 -0.21 -16.26
C MET A 110 4.30 -0.05 -15.52
N ALA A 111 4.61 -1.02 -14.68
CA ALA A 111 5.81 -0.98 -13.84
C ALA A 111 6.12 -2.38 -13.25
N ASP A 112 7.36 -2.57 -12.82
CA ASP A 112 7.71 -3.63 -11.89
C ASP A 112 7.48 -3.10 -10.47
N VAL A 113 6.67 -3.83 -9.68
CA VAL A 113 6.27 -3.44 -8.32
C VAL A 113 6.89 -4.40 -7.33
N PRO A 114 7.65 -3.93 -6.34
CA PRO A 114 8.17 -4.79 -5.28
C PRO A 114 7.03 -5.50 -4.53
N LEU A 115 7.18 -6.80 -4.35
CA LEU A 115 6.22 -7.62 -3.63
C LEU A 115 6.66 -7.82 -2.18
N MET A 116 5.68 -7.90 -1.30
CA MET A 116 5.93 -8.20 0.10
C MET A 116 6.12 -9.70 0.29
N THR A 117 7.13 -10.06 1.06
CA THR A 117 7.37 -11.44 1.48
C THR A 117 6.36 -11.86 2.56
N LYS A 118 6.25 -13.14 2.83
CA LYS A 118 5.44 -13.68 3.94
C LYS A 118 5.85 -13.18 5.33
N HIS A 119 7.04 -12.57 5.43
CA HIS A 119 7.57 -11.99 6.67
C HIS A 119 7.26 -10.49 6.83
N GLY A 120 6.47 -9.90 5.92
CA GLY A 120 6.13 -8.47 5.95
C GLY A 120 7.26 -7.54 5.53
N THR A 121 8.23 -8.06 4.77
CA THR A 121 9.41 -7.33 4.29
C THR A 121 9.42 -7.23 2.77
N PHE A 122 10.26 -6.34 2.24
CA PHE A 122 10.55 -6.22 0.81
C PHE A 122 12.01 -6.56 0.56
N ILE A 123 12.31 -7.25 -0.55
CA ILE A 123 13.68 -7.52 -0.97
C ILE A 123 13.99 -6.60 -2.14
N ILE A 124 14.90 -5.64 -1.92
CA ILE A 124 15.30 -4.65 -2.94
C ILE A 124 16.81 -4.74 -3.11
N ASN A 125 17.26 -5.05 -4.33
CA ASN A 125 18.68 -5.25 -4.65
C ASN A 125 19.34 -6.27 -3.72
N GLY A 126 18.63 -7.35 -3.36
CA GLY A 126 19.08 -8.39 -2.46
C GLY A 126 19.08 -8.05 -0.98
N VAL A 127 18.70 -6.82 -0.61
CA VAL A 127 18.61 -6.38 0.79
C VAL A 127 17.16 -6.42 1.24
N GLU A 128 16.94 -7.10 2.36
CA GLU A 128 15.61 -7.16 2.99
C GLU A 128 15.33 -5.87 3.75
N ARG A 129 14.20 -5.24 3.47
CA ARG A 129 13.77 -3.97 4.05
C ARG A 129 12.35 -4.07 4.58
N VAL A 130 12.05 -3.29 5.59
CA VAL A 130 10.72 -3.20 6.19
C VAL A 130 10.22 -1.76 6.15
N ILE A 131 8.92 -1.59 5.92
CA ILE A 131 8.25 -0.29 6.07
C ILE A 131 7.83 -0.16 7.52
N VAL A 132 8.32 0.89 8.19
CA VAL A 132 7.93 1.21 9.57
C VAL A 132 6.82 2.26 9.54
N PRO A 133 5.59 1.91 9.98
CA PRO A 133 4.49 2.87 10.07
C PRO A 133 4.85 4.02 11.03
N GLN A 134 4.56 5.26 10.62
CA GLN A 134 4.79 6.45 11.41
C GLN A 134 3.46 6.96 11.93
N LEU A 135 3.36 7.13 13.27
CA LEU A 135 2.21 7.78 13.88
C LEU A 135 2.37 9.30 13.76
N THR A 136 1.42 9.92 13.09
CA THR A 136 1.34 11.37 12.98
C THR A 136 -0.01 11.85 13.50
N ARG A 137 -0.09 13.13 13.86
CA ARG A 137 -1.38 13.73 14.20
C ARG A 137 -2.28 13.73 12.96
N SER A 138 -3.56 13.38 13.15
CA SER A 138 -4.52 13.43 12.04
C SER A 138 -4.66 14.87 11.51
N PHE A 139 -4.76 15.00 10.21
CA PHE A 139 -5.14 16.26 9.58
C PHE A 139 -6.65 16.50 9.77
N GLY A 140 -7.02 17.77 9.78
CA GLY A 140 -8.42 18.19 10.00
C GLY A 140 -8.52 19.51 10.72
N VAL A 141 -9.73 19.86 11.13
CA VAL A 141 -10.02 21.05 11.94
C VAL A 141 -10.36 20.61 13.35
N PHE A 142 -9.62 21.14 14.33
CA PHE A 142 -9.80 20.86 15.74
C PHE A 142 -10.27 22.13 16.44
N PHE A 143 -11.45 22.07 17.04
CA PHE A 143 -11.99 23.20 17.81
C PHE A 143 -11.46 23.13 19.23
N THR A 144 -11.08 24.28 19.76
CA THR A 144 -10.58 24.46 21.12
C THR A 144 -11.42 25.49 21.84
N GLU A 145 -11.61 25.29 23.14
CA GLU A 145 -12.24 26.24 24.04
C GLU A 145 -11.25 26.62 25.12
N GLN A 146 -11.06 27.90 25.36
CA GLN A 146 -10.21 28.42 26.41
C GLN A 146 -11.00 29.44 27.25
N GLU A 147 -10.91 29.34 28.56
CA GLU A 147 -11.45 30.33 29.47
C GLU A 147 -10.34 31.23 29.97
N SER A 148 -10.50 32.53 29.80
CA SER A 148 -9.59 33.54 30.32
C SER A 148 -10.37 34.70 30.93
N LYS A 149 -10.07 35.04 32.20
CA LYS A 149 -10.72 36.13 32.94
C LYS A 149 -12.25 36.03 32.93
N GLY A 150 -12.81 34.84 33.07
CA GLY A 150 -14.26 34.59 33.09
C GLY A 150 -14.95 34.72 31.73
N ARG A 151 -14.19 34.80 30.63
CA ARG A 151 -14.73 34.80 29.26
C ARG A 151 -14.27 33.56 28.53
N ARG A 152 -15.16 32.94 27.76
CA ARG A 152 -14.85 31.80 26.91
C ARG A 152 -14.46 32.28 25.52
N TYR A 153 -13.32 31.75 25.06
CA TYR A 153 -12.77 31.97 23.72
C TYR A 153 -12.82 30.65 22.96
N PHE A 154 -13.36 30.67 21.78
CA PHE A 154 -13.39 29.54 20.89
C PHE A 154 -12.33 29.72 19.83
N GLY A 155 -11.48 28.72 19.66
CA GLY A 155 -10.42 28.69 18.65
C GLY A 155 -10.60 27.52 17.71
N ALA A 156 -9.95 27.58 16.57
CA ALA A 156 -9.88 26.47 15.63
C ALA A 156 -8.43 26.29 15.16
N LYS A 157 -7.94 25.07 15.30
CA LYS A 157 -6.62 24.68 14.78
C LYS A 157 -6.83 23.88 13.51
N ILE A 158 -6.32 24.37 12.39
CA ILE A 158 -6.39 23.71 11.08
C ILE A 158 -5.07 23.02 10.83
N ILE A 159 -5.10 21.71 10.73
CA ILE A 159 -3.94 20.85 10.45
C ILE A 159 -4.12 20.27 9.05
N PRO A 160 -3.43 20.81 8.02
CA PRO A 160 -3.50 20.27 6.67
C PRO A 160 -2.70 18.97 6.55
N ALA A 161 -3.01 18.14 5.56
CA ALA A 161 -2.22 16.96 5.24
C ALA A 161 -0.78 17.32 4.80
N ARG A 162 -0.62 18.50 4.20
CA ARG A 162 0.67 19.08 3.79
C ARG A 162 0.61 20.59 3.93
N GLY A 163 1.60 21.18 4.61
CA GLY A 163 1.71 22.63 4.82
C GLY A 163 1.83 23.03 6.28
N VAL A 164 1.70 24.34 6.54
CA VAL A 164 1.82 24.92 7.88
C VAL A 164 0.49 24.83 8.62
N TRP A 165 0.55 24.61 9.93
CA TRP A 165 -0.62 24.66 10.80
C TRP A 165 -1.08 26.09 11.00
N ILE A 166 -2.39 26.29 11.07
CA ILE A 166 -3.03 27.58 11.31
C ILE A 166 -3.83 27.47 12.62
N GLU A 167 -3.63 28.42 13.50
CA GLU A 167 -4.36 28.57 14.77
C GLU A 167 -5.08 29.92 14.83
#